data_1ce5bc5809d7afed52bcf7cba64ce04b
#
_entry.id   1ce5bc5809d7afed52bcf7cba64ce04b
#
_cell.length_a   1.000
_cell.length_b   1.000
_cell.length_c   1.000
_cell.angle_alpha   90.00
_cell.angle_beta   90.00
_cell.angle_gamma   90.00
#
_symmetry.space_group_name_H-M   'P 1'
#
loop_
_entity.id
_entity.type
_entity.pdbx_description
1 polymer ?
#
loop_
_entity_poly.entity_id
_entity_poly.type
_entity_poly.pdbx_seq_one_letter_code
_entity_poly.pdbx_strand_id
1 'polypeptide(L)'
;MATNRGLMEYNRKDKSVNKIETSLFSEARIVVYDSTERVWVGACNMLFTYSLSDKRFTIFDENDGALANEYMYTNYPVSQSGDIYLCGANGLLRICKGYPFKDSKMPSIKLMDVELNGATITNQVSEKGELTLPYHYTSLVIKLIGNEEDVFRRRIYRFHISEMTRDIESYVPTLPLYSLPPGNYEVSVSCSNRDGSWTDMVPILSLKVSAPWWQSIYPVSYTHLRAHETLS
;
A
#
# COMPACT_ATOMS: atom_id res chain seq x y z
N MET A 1 -21.38 -4.96 -16.18
CA MET A 1 -20.86 -5.14 -17.54
C MET A 1 -19.36 -4.86 -17.54
N ALA A 2 -18.55 -5.74 -18.14
CA ALA A 2 -17.12 -5.51 -18.34
C ALA A 2 -16.91 -4.66 -19.59
N THR A 3 -16.03 -3.70 -19.51
CA THR A 3 -15.70 -2.80 -20.63
C THR A 3 -14.22 -2.40 -20.60
N ASN A 4 -13.71 -1.89 -21.71
CA ASN A 4 -12.37 -1.30 -21.80
C ASN A 4 -12.21 0.02 -21.00
N ARG A 5 -13.29 0.48 -20.39
CA ARG A 5 -13.30 1.66 -19.49
C ARG A 5 -13.58 1.30 -18.03
N GLY A 6 -13.51 0.00 -17.69
CA GLY A 6 -13.75 -0.54 -16.37
C GLY A 6 -15.09 -1.27 -16.22
N LEU A 7 -15.58 -1.33 -14.99
CA LEU A 7 -16.81 -1.99 -14.64
C LEU A 7 -17.98 -1.01 -14.69
N MET A 8 -19.04 -1.38 -15.44
CA MET A 8 -20.23 -0.55 -15.59
C MET A 8 -21.47 -1.24 -15.00
N GLU A 9 -22.27 -0.49 -14.30
CA GLU A 9 -23.59 -0.89 -13.81
C GLU A 9 -24.67 -0.35 -14.77
N TYR A 10 -25.54 -1.23 -15.27
CA TYR A 10 -26.69 -0.85 -16.08
C TYR A 10 -27.98 -1.00 -15.28
N ASN A 11 -28.66 0.11 -15.06
CA ASN A 11 -29.98 0.11 -14.42
C ASN A 11 -31.08 -0.09 -15.46
N ARG A 12 -31.81 -1.21 -15.36
CA ARG A 12 -32.87 -1.54 -16.33
C ARG A 12 -34.10 -0.65 -16.24
N LYS A 13 -34.36 -0.01 -15.08
CA LYS A 13 -35.56 0.81 -14.86
C LYS A 13 -35.47 2.15 -15.60
N ASP A 14 -34.36 2.84 -15.42
CA ASP A 14 -34.14 4.17 -16.00
C ASP A 14 -33.18 4.15 -17.22
N LYS A 15 -32.71 2.97 -17.60
CA LYS A 15 -31.79 2.73 -18.71
C LYS A 15 -30.44 3.49 -18.56
N SER A 16 -30.08 3.89 -17.34
CA SER A 16 -28.83 4.57 -17.07
C SER A 16 -27.65 3.58 -17.03
N VAL A 17 -26.48 4.06 -17.41
CA VAL A 17 -25.20 3.35 -17.31
C VAL A 17 -24.29 4.16 -16.41
N ASN A 18 -23.91 3.59 -15.28
CA ASN A 18 -23.03 4.22 -14.32
C ASN A 18 -21.72 3.47 -14.25
N LYS A 19 -20.60 4.19 -14.24
CA LYS A 19 -19.30 3.59 -14.00
C LYS A 19 -19.14 3.31 -12.52
N ILE A 20 -18.69 2.11 -12.17
CA ILE A 20 -18.26 1.78 -10.83
C ILE A 20 -16.81 2.28 -10.70
N GLU A 21 -16.66 3.40 -10.00
CA GLU A 21 -15.35 4.03 -9.85
C GLU A 21 -14.42 3.19 -8.97
N THR A 22 -13.22 2.96 -9.47
CA THR A 22 -12.16 2.26 -8.77
C THR A 22 -10.79 2.68 -9.32
N SER A 23 -9.79 2.75 -8.46
CA SER A 23 -8.38 2.92 -8.84
C SER A 23 -7.66 1.59 -9.08
N LEU A 24 -8.32 0.45 -8.77
CA LEU A 24 -7.69 -0.87 -8.81
C LEU A 24 -7.43 -1.36 -10.25
N PHE A 25 -8.28 -0.97 -11.20
CA PHE A 25 -8.11 -1.32 -12.61
C PHE A 25 -8.81 -0.30 -13.52
N SER A 26 -8.30 -0.17 -14.74
CA SER A 26 -8.88 0.71 -15.76
C SER A 26 -9.74 -0.02 -16.77
N GLU A 27 -9.54 -1.34 -16.93
CA GLU A 27 -10.21 -2.20 -17.88
C GLU A 27 -10.71 -3.47 -17.20
N ALA A 28 -11.94 -3.88 -17.47
CA ALA A 28 -12.51 -5.16 -17.04
C ALA A 28 -12.78 -6.03 -18.27
N ARG A 29 -12.32 -7.28 -18.25
CA ARG A 29 -12.46 -8.24 -19.37
C ARG A 29 -13.55 -9.27 -19.12
N ILE A 30 -13.68 -9.73 -17.90
CA ILE A 30 -14.65 -10.76 -17.50
C ILE A 30 -15.49 -10.23 -16.35
N VAL A 31 -16.78 -10.51 -16.41
CA VAL A 31 -17.71 -10.25 -15.30
C VAL A 31 -18.64 -11.44 -15.18
N VAL A 32 -18.64 -12.07 -14.01
CA VAL A 32 -19.46 -13.24 -13.70
C VAL A 32 -20.16 -13.04 -12.35
N TYR A 33 -21.48 -13.23 -12.31
CA TYR A 33 -22.27 -13.23 -11.09
C TYR A 33 -22.27 -14.61 -10.44
N ASP A 34 -21.96 -14.71 -9.16
CA ASP A 34 -21.81 -15.97 -8.42
C ASP A 34 -23.07 -16.43 -7.64
N SER A 35 -24.18 -15.74 -7.83
CA SER A 35 -25.45 -15.98 -7.09
C SER A 35 -25.42 -15.68 -5.59
N THR A 36 -24.31 -15.10 -5.05
CA THR A 36 -24.14 -14.75 -3.63
C THR A 36 -24.00 -13.24 -3.42
N GLU A 37 -24.70 -12.43 -4.23
CA GLU A 37 -24.57 -10.96 -4.24
C GLU A 37 -23.17 -10.43 -4.55
N ARG A 38 -22.35 -11.25 -5.21
CA ARG A 38 -21.00 -10.90 -5.63
C ARG A 38 -20.82 -11.07 -7.13
N VAL A 39 -19.94 -10.26 -7.66
CA VAL A 39 -19.55 -10.28 -9.06
C VAL A 39 -18.07 -10.51 -9.15
N TRP A 40 -17.65 -11.57 -9.82
CA TRP A 40 -16.26 -11.82 -10.15
C TRP A 40 -15.85 -11.02 -11.36
N VAL A 41 -14.72 -10.32 -11.25
CA VAL A 41 -14.20 -9.42 -12.27
C VAL A 41 -12.76 -9.80 -12.58
N GLY A 42 -12.52 -10.26 -13.80
CA GLY A 42 -11.17 -10.44 -14.33
C GLY A 42 -10.73 -9.14 -15.02
N ALA A 43 -9.67 -8.54 -14.54
CA ALA A 43 -9.12 -7.29 -15.04
C ALA A 43 -7.60 -7.35 -15.10
N CYS A 44 -7.03 -7.07 -16.26
CA CYS A 44 -5.59 -7.16 -16.49
C CYS A 44 -5.00 -8.48 -15.95
N ASN A 45 -4.10 -8.41 -15.00
CA ASN A 45 -3.43 -9.58 -14.40
C ASN A 45 -3.98 -9.94 -13.02
N MET A 46 -5.16 -9.47 -12.68
CA MET A 46 -5.75 -9.64 -11.35
C MET A 46 -7.20 -10.11 -11.42
N LEU A 47 -7.60 -10.82 -10.38
CA LEU A 47 -8.97 -11.23 -10.14
C LEU A 47 -9.53 -10.42 -8.97
N PHE A 48 -10.74 -9.94 -9.14
CA PHE A 48 -11.46 -9.18 -8.12
C PHE A 48 -12.84 -9.79 -7.88
N THR A 49 -13.38 -9.59 -6.71
CA THR A 49 -14.82 -9.66 -6.48
C THR A 49 -15.36 -8.28 -6.14
N TYR A 50 -16.57 -7.99 -6.59
CA TYR A 50 -17.31 -6.81 -6.21
C TYR A 50 -18.58 -7.22 -5.46
N SER A 51 -18.70 -6.82 -4.20
CA SER A 51 -19.90 -7.03 -3.39
C SER A 51 -20.98 -6.02 -3.79
N LEU A 52 -22.17 -6.51 -4.13
CA LEU A 52 -23.30 -5.66 -4.51
C LEU A 52 -23.92 -4.97 -3.29
N SER A 53 -23.85 -5.59 -2.09
CA SER A 53 -24.34 -5.03 -0.83
C SER A 53 -23.43 -3.92 -0.31
N ASP A 54 -22.13 -4.20 -0.18
CA ASP A 54 -21.16 -3.32 0.48
C ASP A 54 -20.49 -2.34 -0.46
N LYS A 55 -20.67 -2.54 -1.80
CA LYS A 55 -20.05 -1.75 -2.86
C LYS A 55 -18.51 -1.76 -2.79
N ARG A 56 -17.91 -2.86 -2.32
CA ARG A 56 -16.46 -3.01 -2.13
C ARG A 56 -15.86 -4.06 -3.05
N PHE A 57 -14.63 -3.82 -3.44
CA PHE A 57 -13.80 -4.78 -4.17
C PHE A 57 -12.94 -5.59 -3.20
N THR A 58 -12.76 -6.87 -3.51
CA THR A 58 -11.78 -7.74 -2.85
C THR A 58 -10.82 -8.27 -3.91
N ILE A 59 -9.52 -8.18 -3.66
CA ILE A 59 -8.47 -8.60 -4.57
C ILE A 59 -8.12 -10.07 -4.29
N PHE A 60 -7.92 -10.84 -5.36
CA PHE A 60 -7.42 -12.22 -5.33
C PHE A 60 -6.12 -12.28 -6.11
N ASP A 61 -5.10 -12.84 -5.50
CA ASP A 61 -3.78 -13.06 -6.11
C ASP A 61 -3.44 -14.57 -6.20
N GLU A 62 -2.23 -14.87 -6.60
CA GLU A 62 -1.74 -16.23 -6.75
C GLU A 62 -1.78 -17.03 -5.44
N ASN A 63 -1.62 -16.37 -4.29
CA ASN A 63 -1.70 -17.03 -2.98
C ASN A 63 -3.13 -17.46 -2.61
N ASP A 64 -4.11 -16.87 -3.27
CA ASP A 64 -5.53 -17.27 -3.19
C ASP A 64 -5.88 -18.35 -4.22
N GLY A 65 -4.91 -18.74 -5.07
CA GLY A 65 -5.10 -19.67 -6.18
C GLY A 65 -5.58 -19.00 -7.45
N ALA A 66 -5.59 -17.64 -7.53
CA ALA A 66 -5.90 -16.95 -8.77
C ALA A 66 -4.77 -17.13 -9.80
N LEU A 67 -5.10 -16.99 -11.09
CA LEU A 67 -4.11 -17.07 -12.14
C LEU A 67 -3.24 -15.80 -12.16
N ALA A 68 -1.94 -15.98 -12.33
CA ALA A 68 -0.94 -14.91 -12.36
C ALA A 68 -0.97 -14.05 -13.64
N ASN A 69 -1.77 -14.43 -14.62
CA ASN A 69 -1.75 -13.84 -15.96
C ASN A 69 -3.10 -13.29 -16.39
N GLU A 70 -3.07 -12.67 -17.58
CA GLU A 70 -4.26 -12.07 -18.19
C GLU A 70 -5.43 -13.04 -18.24
N TYR A 71 -6.57 -12.58 -17.75
CA TYR A 71 -7.85 -13.27 -17.89
C TYR A 71 -8.38 -13.06 -19.30
N MET A 72 -8.74 -14.16 -19.93
CA MET A 72 -9.29 -14.16 -21.28
C MET A 72 -10.83 -14.17 -21.24
N TYR A 73 -11.43 -13.54 -22.22
CA TYR A 73 -12.87 -13.57 -22.39
C TYR A 73 -13.38 -15.00 -22.56
N THR A 74 -14.35 -15.40 -21.74
CA THR A 74 -14.94 -16.75 -21.76
C THR A 74 -16.45 -16.66 -22.02
N ASN A 75 -16.93 -17.50 -22.93
CA ASN A 75 -18.37 -17.71 -23.12
C ASN A 75 -18.82 -18.76 -22.09
N TYR A 76 -19.96 -18.52 -21.43
CA TYR A 76 -20.58 -19.44 -20.47
C TYR A 76 -19.66 -19.86 -19.32
N PRO A 77 -19.18 -18.93 -18.52
CA PRO A 77 -18.22 -19.22 -17.45
C PRO A 77 -18.84 -19.96 -16.26
N VAL A 78 -20.14 -20.16 -16.21
CA VAL A 78 -20.84 -20.82 -15.09
C VAL A 78 -21.34 -22.19 -15.52
N SER A 79 -20.94 -23.23 -14.79
CA SER A 79 -21.41 -24.61 -15.00
C SER A 79 -22.82 -24.84 -14.50
N GLN A 80 -23.41 -25.99 -14.83
CA GLN A 80 -24.71 -26.41 -14.30
C GLN A 80 -24.71 -26.58 -12.77
N SER A 81 -23.56 -26.94 -12.19
CA SER A 81 -23.38 -27.02 -10.72
C SER A 81 -23.28 -25.66 -10.04
N GLY A 82 -23.09 -24.59 -10.81
CA GLY A 82 -22.88 -23.23 -10.33
C GLY A 82 -21.43 -22.86 -10.07
N ASP A 83 -20.47 -23.73 -10.44
CA ASP A 83 -19.06 -23.39 -10.41
C ASP A 83 -18.70 -22.42 -11.53
N ILE A 84 -17.80 -21.50 -11.26
CA ILE A 84 -17.33 -20.52 -12.23
C ILE A 84 -15.98 -20.98 -12.79
N TYR A 85 -15.83 -20.88 -14.09
CA TYR A 85 -14.58 -21.23 -14.79
C TYR A 85 -14.05 -20.00 -15.54
N LEU A 86 -12.87 -19.56 -15.14
CA LEU A 86 -12.18 -18.41 -15.74
C LEU A 86 -10.92 -18.90 -16.45
N CYS A 87 -10.76 -18.53 -17.71
CA CYS A 87 -9.57 -18.85 -18.50
C CYS A 87 -8.56 -17.72 -18.40
N GLY A 88 -7.31 -18.07 -18.23
CA GLY A 88 -6.17 -17.17 -18.33
C GLY A 88 -5.13 -17.69 -19.34
N ALA A 89 -4.12 -16.90 -19.61
CA ALA A 89 -3.07 -17.28 -20.56
C ALA A 89 -2.30 -18.55 -20.15
N ASN A 90 -2.23 -18.85 -18.85
CA ASN A 90 -1.48 -19.97 -18.26
C ASN A 90 -2.35 -21.03 -17.58
N GLY A 91 -3.67 -21.02 -17.78
CA GLY A 91 -4.50 -22.06 -17.20
C GLY A 91 -5.98 -21.74 -17.07
N LEU A 92 -6.66 -22.61 -16.36
CA LEU A 92 -8.08 -22.56 -16.07
C LEU A 92 -8.26 -22.47 -14.53
N LEU A 93 -8.94 -21.43 -14.08
CA LEU A 93 -9.34 -21.28 -12.69
C LEU A 93 -10.78 -21.78 -12.51
N ARG A 94 -10.97 -22.69 -11.54
CA ARG A 94 -12.29 -23.10 -11.07
C ARG A 94 -12.59 -22.44 -9.74
N ILE A 95 -13.67 -21.72 -9.66
CA ILE A 95 -14.19 -21.15 -8.41
C ILE A 95 -15.44 -21.96 -8.03
N CYS A 96 -15.37 -22.69 -6.94
CA CYS A 96 -16.47 -23.52 -6.46
C CYS A 96 -17.66 -22.65 -6.04
N LYS A 97 -18.88 -23.12 -6.31
CA LYS A 97 -20.09 -22.48 -5.83
C LYS A 97 -20.04 -22.31 -4.32
N GLY A 98 -20.36 -21.12 -3.83
CA GLY A 98 -20.31 -20.82 -2.39
C GLY A 98 -18.90 -20.71 -1.84
N TYR A 99 -17.94 -20.29 -2.66
CA TYR A 99 -16.55 -20.03 -2.19
C TYR A 99 -16.56 -19.21 -0.89
N PRO A 100 -15.95 -19.74 0.20
CA PRO A 100 -15.94 -19.08 1.48
C PRO A 100 -15.01 -17.85 1.44
N PHE A 101 -15.58 -16.67 1.53
CA PHE A 101 -14.81 -15.46 1.72
C PHE A 101 -14.39 -15.38 3.19
N LYS A 102 -13.09 -15.51 3.44
CA LYS A 102 -12.56 -15.21 4.77
C LYS A 102 -12.53 -13.69 4.94
N ASP A 103 -13.15 -13.20 6.00
CA ASP A 103 -12.97 -11.81 6.41
C ASP A 103 -11.49 -11.58 6.64
N SER A 104 -10.90 -10.66 5.88
CA SER A 104 -9.51 -10.32 6.08
C SER A 104 -9.41 -9.48 7.35
N LYS A 105 -8.71 -10.02 8.35
CA LYS A 105 -8.36 -9.22 9.52
C LYS A 105 -7.55 -8.02 9.07
N MET A 106 -7.83 -6.87 9.67
CA MET A 106 -7.02 -5.67 9.45
C MET A 106 -5.54 -6.00 9.73
N PRO A 107 -4.63 -5.72 8.80
CA PRO A 107 -3.22 -5.95 9.01
C PRO A 107 -2.68 -5.05 10.12
N SER A 108 -1.92 -5.60 11.04
CA SER A 108 -1.13 -4.80 11.96
C SER A 108 0.26 -4.59 11.36
N ILE A 109 0.68 -3.34 11.26
CA ILE A 109 1.98 -2.97 10.72
C ILE A 109 2.90 -2.63 11.88
N LYS A 110 4.13 -3.15 11.84
CA LYS A 110 5.17 -2.87 12.83
C LYS A 110 6.48 -2.54 12.15
N LEU A 111 7.31 -1.75 12.82
CA LEU A 111 8.70 -1.54 12.44
C LEU A 111 9.46 -2.87 12.56
N MET A 112 10.12 -3.27 11.49
CA MET A 112 10.97 -4.47 11.45
C MET A 112 12.44 -4.10 11.59
N ASP A 113 12.91 -3.19 10.73
CA ASP A 113 14.33 -2.84 10.65
C ASP A 113 14.52 -1.40 10.16
N VAL A 114 15.63 -0.79 10.56
CA VAL A 114 16.06 0.53 10.11
C VAL A 114 17.52 0.45 9.69
N GLU A 115 17.79 0.83 8.45
CA GLU A 115 19.15 0.87 7.90
C GLU A 115 19.55 2.31 7.58
N LEU A 116 20.74 2.71 8.03
CA LEU A 116 21.34 4.00 7.72
C LEU A 116 22.62 3.77 6.91
N ASN A 117 22.67 4.34 5.71
CA ASN A 117 23.82 4.18 4.79
C ASN A 117 24.22 2.71 4.57
N GLY A 118 23.22 1.80 4.53
CA GLY A 118 23.41 0.36 4.37
C GLY A 118 23.77 -0.42 5.63
N ALA A 119 23.87 0.22 6.78
CA ALA A 119 24.10 -0.43 8.07
C ALA A 119 22.82 -0.47 8.91
N THR A 120 22.50 -1.62 9.50
CA THR A 120 21.36 -1.76 10.42
C THR A 120 21.60 -0.98 11.70
N ILE A 121 20.66 -0.11 12.04
CA ILE A 121 20.67 0.73 13.23
C ILE A 121 19.40 0.62 14.08
N THR A 122 18.63 -0.45 13.91
CA THR A 122 17.35 -0.66 14.61
C THR A 122 17.51 -0.58 16.13
N ASN A 123 18.64 -0.98 16.68
CA ASN A 123 18.98 -0.88 18.10
C ASN A 123 19.16 0.57 18.62
N GLN A 124 19.29 1.56 17.72
CA GLN A 124 19.37 2.98 18.07
C GLN A 124 18.00 3.66 18.12
N VAL A 125 16.95 2.97 17.68
CA VAL A 125 15.57 3.44 17.84
C VAL A 125 15.20 3.31 19.31
N SER A 126 14.75 4.41 19.91
CA SER A 126 14.30 4.41 21.31
C SER A 126 13.04 3.56 21.49
N GLU A 127 12.72 3.18 22.73
CA GLU A 127 11.45 2.49 23.07
C GLU A 127 10.20 3.30 22.67
N LYS A 128 10.35 4.62 22.54
CA LYS A 128 9.28 5.53 22.08
C LYS A 128 9.19 5.67 20.57
N GLY A 129 10.02 4.93 19.81
CA GLY A 129 10.07 5.04 18.36
C GLY A 129 10.75 6.31 17.85
N GLU A 130 11.74 6.84 18.58
CA GLU A 130 12.48 8.03 18.17
C GLU A 130 13.88 7.64 17.67
N LEU A 131 14.33 8.26 16.58
CA LEU A 131 15.64 8.06 16.00
C LEU A 131 16.28 9.40 15.63
N THR A 132 17.52 9.63 16.07
CA THR A 132 18.30 10.81 15.70
C THR A 132 19.30 10.48 14.62
N LEU A 133 19.27 11.26 13.53
CA LEU A 133 20.13 11.10 12.36
C LEU A 133 21.14 12.23 12.27
N PRO A 134 22.39 11.96 11.83
CA PRO A 134 23.34 13.00 11.51
C PRO A 134 22.92 13.75 10.24
N TYR A 135 23.25 15.04 10.13
CA TYR A 135 22.88 15.87 8.98
C TYR A 135 23.45 15.37 7.63
N HIS A 136 24.52 14.58 7.66
CA HIS A 136 25.25 14.13 6.47
C HIS A 136 24.94 12.67 6.08
N TYR A 137 23.83 12.10 6.55
CA TYR A 137 23.45 10.77 6.08
C TYR A 137 23.00 10.81 4.59
N THR A 138 23.23 9.74 3.86
CA THR A 138 22.87 9.63 2.43
C THR A 138 21.57 8.87 2.21
N SER A 139 21.36 7.81 2.95
CA SER A 139 20.16 6.98 2.82
C SER A 139 19.69 6.45 4.16
N LEU A 140 18.39 6.46 4.35
CA LEU A 140 17.67 5.79 5.44
C LEU A 140 16.66 4.85 4.81
N VAL A 141 16.64 3.59 5.21
CA VAL A 141 15.66 2.61 4.75
C VAL A 141 14.89 2.07 5.94
N ILE A 142 13.59 2.29 5.94
CA ILE A 142 12.68 1.82 6.98
C ILE A 142 11.96 0.59 6.43
N LYS A 143 12.11 -0.56 7.09
CA LYS A 143 11.47 -1.82 6.72
C LYS A 143 10.36 -2.15 7.71
N LEU A 144 9.23 -2.54 7.18
CA LEU A 144 8.05 -2.88 7.96
C LEU A 144 7.74 -4.37 7.85
N ILE A 145 7.01 -4.88 8.83
CA ILE A 145 6.43 -6.21 8.81
C ILE A 145 4.94 -6.14 9.14
N GLY A 146 4.17 -6.92 8.40
CA GLY A 146 2.75 -7.15 8.70
C GLY A 146 2.55 -8.40 9.54
N ASN A 147 1.29 -8.75 9.83
CA ASN A 147 0.96 -10.03 10.48
C ASN A 147 1.45 -11.21 9.65
N GLU A 148 1.94 -12.26 10.29
CA GLU A 148 2.52 -13.45 9.67
C GLU A 148 1.62 -14.14 8.63
N GLU A 149 0.30 -14.10 8.80
CA GLU A 149 -0.66 -14.69 7.85
C GLU A 149 -0.71 -14.00 6.49
N ASP A 150 -0.14 -12.79 6.39
CA ASP A 150 -0.29 -11.91 5.23
C ASP A 150 1.03 -11.51 4.54
N VAL A 151 2.17 -12.07 4.96
CA VAL A 151 3.52 -11.68 4.48
C VAL A 151 3.69 -11.84 2.97
N PHE A 152 2.96 -12.77 2.35
CA PHE A 152 3.08 -13.07 0.91
C PHE A 152 2.04 -12.37 0.02
N ARG A 153 1.17 -11.53 0.59
CA ARG A 153 0.12 -10.85 -0.19
C ARG A 153 0.57 -9.49 -0.69
N ARG A 154 0.26 -9.20 -1.95
CA ARG A 154 0.46 -7.86 -2.52
C ARG A 154 -0.45 -6.87 -1.81
N ARG A 155 0.17 -5.92 -1.11
CA ARG A 155 -0.49 -4.80 -0.46
C ARG A 155 0.09 -3.50 -1.00
N ILE A 156 -0.68 -2.45 -0.93
CA ILE A 156 -0.18 -1.10 -1.17
C ILE A 156 0.04 -0.48 0.20
N TYR A 157 1.24 0.00 0.44
CA TYR A 157 1.61 0.76 1.63
C TYR A 157 1.62 2.23 1.26
N ARG A 158 0.98 3.05 2.07
CA ARG A 158 0.99 4.50 1.94
C ARG A 158 1.73 5.08 3.13
N PHE A 159 2.86 5.69 2.86
CA PHE A 159 3.71 6.35 3.83
C PHE A 159 3.42 7.85 3.83
N HIS A 160 3.10 8.37 4.98
CA HIS A 160 2.99 9.79 5.23
C HIS A 160 4.18 10.25 6.06
N ILE A 161 4.84 11.31 5.61
CA ILE A 161 5.94 11.95 6.36
C ILE A 161 5.48 13.38 6.60
N SER A 162 5.45 13.79 7.86
CA SER A 162 5.16 15.18 8.21
C SER A 162 6.11 16.11 7.46
N GLU A 163 5.70 17.26 7.06
CA GLU A 163 6.44 18.22 6.21
C GLU A 163 6.54 17.84 4.71
N MET A 164 6.14 16.65 4.30
CA MET A 164 6.04 16.29 2.89
C MET A 164 4.63 16.53 2.36
N THR A 165 4.54 17.14 1.18
CA THR A 165 3.25 17.52 0.56
C THR A 165 2.48 16.32 0.01
N ARG A 166 3.15 15.19 -0.25
CA ARG A 166 2.56 14.01 -0.87
C ARG A 166 2.95 12.75 -0.13
N ASP A 167 1.98 11.83 -0.02
CA ASP A 167 2.21 10.48 0.45
C ASP A 167 3.00 9.68 -0.58
N ILE A 168 3.81 8.74 -0.09
CA ILE A 168 4.58 7.80 -0.92
C ILE A 168 3.83 6.47 -0.92
N GLU A 169 3.42 6.00 -2.09
CA GLU A 169 2.80 4.68 -2.25
C GLU A 169 3.81 3.66 -2.77
N SER A 170 3.82 2.47 -2.16
CA SER A 170 4.73 1.38 -2.50
C SER A 170 4.04 0.02 -2.38
N TYR A 171 4.39 -0.92 -3.26
CA TYR A 171 3.96 -2.33 -3.18
C TYR A 171 4.86 -3.19 -2.28
N VAL A 172 5.92 -2.61 -1.75
CA VAL A 172 6.83 -3.27 -0.81
C VAL A 172 6.77 -2.57 0.54
N PRO A 173 6.88 -3.30 1.67
CA PRO A 173 6.84 -2.72 3.02
C PRO A 173 8.15 -2.04 3.38
N THR A 174 8.66 -1.19 2.47
CA THR A 174 9.97 -0.56 2.63
C THR A 174 9.90 0.89 2.15
N LEU A 175 10.35 1.80 2.98
CA LEU A 175 10.41 3.22 2.68
C LEU A 175 11.89 3.67 2.60
N PRO A 176 12.43 3.94 1.42
CA PRO A 176 13.71 4.60 1.27
C PRO A 176 13.56 6.12 1.37
N LEU A 177 14.39 6.73 2.20
CA LEU A 177 14.47 8.18 2.37
C LEU A 177 15.90 8.64 2.12
N TYR A 178 16.06 9.74 1.40
CA TYR A 178 17.38 10.28 1.03
C TYR A 178 17.50 11.72 1.52
N SER A 179 18.57 11.98 2.27
CA SER A 179 19.05 13.34 2.61
C SER A 179 17.93 14.34 3.01
N LEU A 180 17.10 14.00 4.00
CA LEU A 180 16.13 14.94 4.52
C LEU A 180 16.84 16.15 5.13
N PRO A 181 16.31 17.37 4.96
CA PRO A 181 16.81 18.55 5.64
C PRO A 181 16.83 18.39 7.16
N PRO A 182 17.65 19.17 7.89
CA PRO A 182 17.57 19.22 9.35
C PRO A 182 16.16 19.58 9.82
N GLY A 183 15.62 18.80 10.76
CA GLY A 183 14.25 18.97 11.25
C GLY A 183 13.73 17.76 11.99
N ASN A 184 12.46 17.83 12.39
CA ASN A 184 11.75 16.72 13.03
C ASN A 184 10.68 16.22 12.06
N TYR A 185 10.61 14.91 11.88
CA TYR A 185 9.69 14.26 10.96
C TYR A 185 8.97 13.12 11.68
N GLU A 186 7.69 12.98 11.44
CA GLU A 186 6.92 11.84 11.86
C GLU A 186 6.59 10.97 10.63
N VAL A 187 6.98 9.70 10.69
CA VAL A 187 6.70 8.72 9.65
C VAL A 187 5.53 7.86 10.10
N SER A 188 4.44 7.94 9.38
CA SER A 188 3.23 7.16 9.60
C SER A 188 2.94 6.31 8.36
N VAL A 189 2.26 5.19 8.55
CA VAL A 189 1.91 4.27 7.47
C VAL A 189 0.48 3.78 7.59
N SER A 190 -0.17 3.63 6.46
CA SER A 190 -1.38 2.83 6.29
C SER A 190 -1.14 1.80 5.21
N CYS A 191 -1.88 0.68 5.23
CA CYS A 191 -1.83 -0.26 4.14
C CYS A 191 -3.22 -0.63 3.65
N SER A 192 -3.28 -1.00 2.37
CA SER A 192 -4.52 -1.48 1.79
C SER A 192 -4.85 -2.87 2.32
N ASN A 193 -6.11 -3.08 2.62
CA ASN A 193 -6.64 -4.38 2.88
C ASN A 193 -7.08 -5.06 1.56
N ARG A 194 -7.42 -6.33 1.65
CA ARG A 194 -7.89 -7.16 0.52
C ARG A 194 -9.15 -6.63 -0.16
N ASP A 195 -10.03 -5.99 0.60
CA ASP A 195 -11.28 -5.39 0.12
C ASP A 195 -11.09 -3.96 -0.43
N GLY A 196 -9.85 -3.49 -0.57
CA GLY A 196 -9.52 -2.13 -0.99
C GLY A 196 -9.73 -1.08 0.09
N SER A 197 -10.15 -1.47 1.30
CA SER A 197 -10.14 -0.57 2.46
C SER A 197 -8.71 -0.32 2.92
N TRP A 198 -8.50 0.80 3.60
CA TRP A 198 -7.22 1.17 4.17
C TRP A 198 -7.26 1.03 5.69
N THR A 199 -6.14 0.63 6.29
CA THR A 199 -5.98 0.73 7.75
C THR A 199 -5.93 2.18 8.18
N ASP A 200 -6.17 2.44 9.46
CA ASP A 200 -5.86 3.74 10.02
C ASP A 200 -4.36 4.05 9.86
N MET A 201 -4.04 5.33 9.77
CA MET A 201 -2.65 5.78 9.71
C MET A 201 -2.00 5.55 11.07
N VAL A 202 -0.95 4.73 11.10
CA VAL A 202 -0.23 4.35 12.32
C VAL A 202 1.15 5.02 12.33
N PRO A 203 1.51 5.80 13.38
CA PRO A 203 2.86 6.31 13.51
C PRO A 203 3.84 5.17 13.76
N ILE A 204 4.95 5.16 13.01
CA ILE A 204 5.96 4.09 13.06
C ILE A 204 7.27 4.60 13.65
N LEU A 205 7.69 5.82 13.28
CA LEU A 205 9.01 6.33 13.64
C LEU A 205 9.00 7.86 13.64
N SER A 206 9.56 8.44 14.70
CA SER A 206 9.86 9.87 14.78
C SER A 206 11.34 10.09 14.46
N LEU A 207 11.64 10.87 13.44
CA LEU A 207 12.99 11.14 12.99
C LEU A 207 13.39 12.56 13.41
N LYS A 208 14.60 12.69 13.96
CA LYS A 208 15.22 13.98 14.21
C LYS A 208 16.51 14.06 13.41
N VAL A 209 16.52 14.85 12.35
CA VAL A 209 17.74 15.13 11.57
C VAL A 209 18.47 16.30 12.19
N SER A 210 19.69 16.06 12.65
CA SER A 210 20.51 17.08 13.34
C SER A 210 20.89 18.19 12.37
N ALA A 211 20.94 19.42 12.85
CA ALA A 211 21.53 20.52 12.10
C ALA A 211 23.06 20.42 12.09
N PRO A 212 23.74 20.86 11.03
CA PRO A 212 25.20 20.96 11.02
C PRO A 212 25.66 21.96 12.10
N TRP A 213 26.84 21.70 12.69
CA TRP A 213 27.37 22.47 13.82
C TRP A 213 27.51 23.97 13.55
N TRP A 214 27.73 24.35 12.28
CA TRP A 214 27.85 25.77 11.88
C TRP A 214 26.51 26.53 11.80
N GLN A 215 25.39 25.84 11.88
CA GLN A 215 24.05 26.45 11.98
C GLN A 215 23.61 26.61 13.44
N SER A 216 24.40 26.16 14.42
CA SER A 216 24.08 26.37 15.82
C SER A 216 24.50 27.81 16.23
N ILE A 217 23.69 28.43 17.06
CA ILE A 217 23.88 29.84 17.52
C ILE A 217 25.20 30.01 18.30
N TYR A 218 25.74 28.95 18.89
CA TYR A 218 26.95 28.99 19.72
C TYR A 218 28.25 29.37 18.99
N PRO A 219 28.55 28.91 17.78
CA PRO A 219 29.82 29.29 17.11
C PRO A 219 29.87 30.75 16.72
N VAL A 220 28.72 31.39 16.43
CA VAL A 220 28.69 32.81 15.99
C VAL A 220 28.99 33.76 17.15
N SER A 221 28.49 33.49 18.34
CA SER A 221 28.79 34.29 19.52
C SER A 221 30.26 34.21 19.97
N TYR A 222 30.86 33.02 19.83
CA TYR A 222 32.27 32.84 20.22
C TYR A 222 33.28 33.53 19.29
N THR A 223 32.98 33.56 17.99
CA THR A 223 33.82 34.28 17.01
C THR A 223 33.70 35.80 17.14
N HIS A 224 32.49 36.32 17.47
CA HIS A 224 32.34 37.76 17.73
C HIS A 224 33.00 38.23 19.02
N LEU A 225 32.99 37.44 20.09
CA LEU A 225 33.65 37.78 21.34
C LEU A 225 35.20 37.80 21.20
N ARG A 226 35.74 36.87 20.44
CA ARG A 226 37.20 36.84 20.17
C ARG A 226 37.68 37.97 19.28
N ALA A 227 36.85 38.44 18.35
CA ALA A 227 37.22 39.57 17.49
C ALA A 227 37.26 40.91 18.29
N HIS A 228 36.51 41.04 19.37
CA HIS A 228 36.55 42.20 20.26
C HIS A 228 37.76 42.21 21.19
N GLU A 229 38.28 41.04 21.62
CA GLU A 229 39.47 40.93 22.49
C GLU A 229 40.81 41.17 21.77
N THR A 230 40.81 41.06 20.43
CA THR A 230 42.06 41.30 19.65
C THR A 230 42.23 42.76 19.20
N LEU A 231 41.28 43.66 19.51
CA LEU A 231 41.30 45.08 19.14
C LEU A 231 41.45 46.01 20.36
N SER A 232 41.78 45.48 21.54
CA SER A 232 42.08 46.26 22.75
C SER A 232 43.55 46.25 23.11
#